data_e45f885a70357f9f7d0dadc6276c6333
#
_entry.id   e45f885a70357f9f7d0dadc6276c6333
#
_cell.length_a   1.000
_cell.length_b   1.000
_cell.length_c   1.000
_cell.angle_alpha   90.00
_cell.angle_beta   90.00
_cell.angle_gamma   90.00
#
_symmetry.space_group_name_H-M   'P 1'
#
loop_
_entity.id
_entity.type
_entity.pdbx_description
1 polymer ?
#
loop_
_entity_poly.entity_id
_entity_poly.type
_entity_poly.pdbx_seq_one_letter_code
_entity_poly.pdbx_strand_id
1 'polypeptide(L)'
;MKRIHPKWIFCALFALAGVGIVLILPAYRFIGLFLLLPAVLIPTYHFLKAPFPRRVLTGFLAILFVILSLTGGTIARSARGTGSQHADYLIVLGCQVNGTTPSLMLRQRLDAAAAYLDTNANTHCIVTGGKGNGENLSEAQCMFQQLTAMGIPE
;
A
#
# COMPACT_ATOMS: atom_id res chain seq x y z
N MET A 1 38.77 21.73 -8.82
CA MET A 1 37.65 20.97 -8.19
C MET A 1 36.68 20.54 -9.27
N LYS A 2 36.55 19.22 -9.56
CA LYS A 2 35.53 18.72 -10.52
C LYS A 2 34.13 18.95 -9.94
N ARG A 3 33.30 19.78 -10.57
CA ARG A 3 31.91 19.96 -10.18
C ARG A 3 31.19 18.60 -10.28
N ILE A 4 30.70 18.10 -9.15
CA ILE A 4 29.88 16.89 -9.09
C ILE A 4 28.56 17.22 -9.81
N HIS A 5 28.23 16.48 -10.86
CA HIS A 5 27.00 16.67 -11.61
C HIS A 5 25.79 16.41 -10.69
N PRO A 6 24.76 17.26 -10.69
CA PRO A 6 23.61 17.14 -9.76
C PRO A 6 22.93 15.76 -9.79
N LYS A 7 22.93 15.06 -10.94
CA LYS A 7 22.42 13.70 -11.06
C LYS A 7 23.05 12.69 -10.09
N TRP A 8 24.35 12.84 -9.78
CA TRP A 8 25.05 11.94 -8.86
C TRP A 8 24.66 12.20 -7.41
N ILE A 9 24.34 13.46 -7.08
CA ILE A 9 23.84 13.86 -5.77
C ILE A 9 22.46 13.23 -5.56
N PHE A 10 21.57 13.29 -6.57
CA PHE A 10 20.27 12.61 -6.51
C PHE A 10 20.39 11.10 -6.32
N CYS A 11 21.27 10.43 -7.09
CA CYS A 11 21.52 9.00 -6.91
C CYS A 11 21.96 8.65 -5.48
N ALA A 12 22.88 9.43 -4.90
CA ALA A 12 23.35 9.23 -3.55
C ALA A 12 22.25 9.43 -2.51
N LEU A 13 21.40 10.45 -2.67
CA LEU A 13 20.27 10.71 -1.79
C LEU A 13 19.24 9.58 -1.84
N PHE A 14 18.87 9.10 -3.04
CA PHE A 14 17.94 7.98 -3.20
C PHE A 14 18.52 6.68 -2.64
N ALA A 15 19.84 6.44 -2.83
CA ALA A 15 20.51 5.27 -2.26
C ALA A 15 20.50 5.32 -0.72
N LEU A 16 20.87 6.46 -0.12
CA LEU A 16 20.87 6.62 1.34
C LEU A 16 19.47 6.49 1.93
N ALA A 17 18.47 7.13 1.34
CA ALA A 17 17.08 7.03 1.79
C ALA A 17 16.56 5.60 1.66
N GLY A 18 16.79 4.94 0.53
CA GLY A 18 16.35 3.56 0.29
C GLY A 18 16.99 2.57 1.26
N VAL A 19 18.31 2.63 1.45
CA VAL A 19 19.03 1.78 2.41
C VAL A 19 18.56 2.06 3.84
N GLY A 20 18.41 3.33 4.22
CA GLY A 20 17.91 3.72 5.54
C GLY A 20 16.54 3.12 5.85
N ILE A 21 15.60 3.22 4.92
CA ILE A 21 14.25 2.64 5.08
C ILE A 21 14.30 1.11 5.19
N VAL A 22 15.09 0.44 4.34
CA VAL A 22 15.20 -1.03 4.38
C VAL A 22 15.75 -1.54 5.70
N LEU A 23 16.71 -0.83 6.30
CA LEU A 23 17.38 -1.25 7.53
C LEU A 23 16.61 -0.85 8.79
N ILE A 24 16.05 0.36 8.82
CA ILE A 24 15.44 0.94 10.03
C ILE A 24 13.95 0.59 10.14
N LEU A 25 13.25 0.50 9.02
CA LEU A 25 11.80 0.34 8.96
C LEU A 25 11.40 -0.96 8.25
N PRO A 26 11.43 -2.13 8.92
CA PRO A 26 11.16 -3.42 8.29
C PRO A 26 9.77 -3.52 7.64
N ALA A 27 8.77 -2.81 8.19
CA ALA A 27 7.42 -2.75 7.61
C ALA A 27 7.37 -2.01 6.25
N TYR A 28 8.35 -1.16 5.96
CA TYR A 28 8.40 -0.35 4.75
C TYR A 28 9.52 -0.76 3.78
N ARG A 29 10.08 -1.96 3.93
CA ARG A 29 11.17 -2.48 3.07
C ARG A 29 10.86 -2.38 1.59
N PHE A 30 9.60 -2.58 1.21
CA PHE A 30 9.18 -2.47 -0.19
C PHE A 30 9.38 -1.04 -0.75
N ILE A 31 9.05 -0.02 0.04
CA ILE A 31 9.27 1.39 -0.34
C ILE A 31 10.77 1.68 -0.43
N GLY A 32 11.57 1.18 0.51
CA GLY A 32 13.02 1.34 0.48
C GLY A 32 13.65 0.71 -0.78
N LEU A 33 13.23 -0.50 -1.15
CA LEU A 33 13.67 -1.16 -2.39
C LEU A 33 13.26 -0.38 -3.64
N PHE A 34 12.06 0.19 -3.66
CA PHE A 34 11.60 1.03 -4.77
C PHE A 34 12.43 2.30 -4.93
N LEU A 35 12.86 2.92 -3.83
CA LEU A 35 13.74 4.09 -3.84
C LEU A 35 15.18 3.76 -4.32
N LEU A 36 15.62 2.50 -4.20
CA LEU A 36 16.93 2.07 -4.73
C LEU A 36 16.92 1.92 -6.25
N LEU A 37 15.77 1.75 -6.90
CA LEU A 37 15.68 1.59 -8.36
C LEU A 37 16.33 2.75 -9.13
N PRO A 38 16.01 4.04 -8.91
CA PRO A 38 16.66 5.14 -9.61
C PRO A 38 18.15 5.25 -9.29
N ALA A 39 18.56 4.89 -8.07
CA ALA A 39 19.98 4.90 -7.68
C ALA A 39 20.80 3.90 -8.50
N VAL A 40 20.22 2.79 -8.94
CA VAL A 40 20.87 1.78 -9.79
C VAL A 40 20.68 2.09 -11.27
N LEU A 41 19.46 2.48 -11.69
CA LEU A 41 19.13 2.68 -13.11
C LEU A 41 19.86 3.88 -13.73
N ILE A 42 20.01 4.99 -13.01
CA ILE A 42 20.67 6.20 -13.52
C ILE A 42 22.13 5.96 -13.84
N PRO A 43 22.97 5.38 -12.93
CA PRO A 43 24.34 5.01 -13.25
C PRO A 43 24.43 4.00 -14.38
N THR A 44 23.62 2.93 -14.32
CA THR A 44 23.59 1.89 -15.36
C THR A 44 23.35 2.50 -16.74
N TYR A 45 22.33 3.36 -16.87
CA TYR A 45 22.04 4.07 -18.11
C TYR A 45 23.21 4.94 -18.59
N HIS A 46 23.92 5.56 -17.65
CA HIS A 46 25.07 6.42 -17.99
C HIS A 46 26.29 5.62 -18.45
N PHE A 47 26.56 4.45 -17.85
CA PHE A 47 27.67 3.57 -18.22
C PHE A 47 27.42 2.78 -19.52
N LEU A 48 26.18 2.59 -19.92
CA LEU A 48 25.84 1.98 -21.21
C LEU A 48 26.28 2.89 -22.37
N LYS A 49 27.47 2.65 -22.93
CA LYS A 49 28.05 3.45 -24.03
C LYS A 49 27.37 3.18 -25.38
N ALA A 50 26.87 1.95 -25.58
CA ALA A 50 26.24 1.55 -26.82
C ALA A 50 24.78 2.05 -26.91
N PRO A 51 24.35 2.55 -28.09
CA PRO A 51 22.97 3.07 -28.25
C PRO A 51 21.90 1.98 -28.20
N PHE A 52 22.23 0.77 -28.62
CA PHE A 52 21.26 -0.35 -28.67
C PHE A 52 20.74 -0.75 -27.29
N PRO A 53 21.57 -1.09 -26.26
CA PRO A 53 21.07 -1.45 -24.93
C PRO A 53 20.36 -0.29 -24.23
N ARG A 54 20.72 0.96 -24.53
CA ARG A 54 19.97 2.13 -24.01
C ARG A 54 18.55 2.19 -24.55
N ARG A 55 18.35 1.96 -25.85
CA ARG A 55 17.00 1.95 -26.47
C ARG A 55 16.13 0.83 -25.91
N VAL A 56 16.71 -0.36 -25.73
CA VAL A 56 16.02 -1.51 -25.12
C VAL A 56 15.61 -1.19 -23.68
N LEU A 57 16.52 -0.66 -22.87
CA LEU A 57 16.21 -0.28 -21.47
C LEU A 57 15.13 0.81 -21.42
N THR A 58 15.22 1.83 -22.25
CA THR A 58 14.22 2.91 -22.30
C THR A 58 12.85 2.37 -22.72
N GLY A 59 12.80 1.50 -23.75
CA GLY A 59 11.56 0.86 -24.17
C GLY A 59 10.93 -0.01 -23.07
N PHE A 60 11.74 -0.80 -22.39
CA PHE A 60 11.28 -1.61 -21.25
C PHE A 60 10.69 -0.75 -20.12
N LEU A 61 11.40 0.32 -19.73
CA LEU A 61 10.93 1.24 -18.70
C LEU A 61 9.64 1.97 -19.12
N ALA A 62 9.53 2.35 -20.39
CA ALA A 62 8.31 2.98 -20.90
C ALA A 62 7.11 2.02 -20.86
N ILE A 63 7.28 0.77 -21.28
CA ILE A 63 6.24 -0.26 -21.20
C ILE A 63 5.84 -0.51 -19.74
N LEU A 64 6.81 -0.66 -18.85
CA LEU A 64 6.55 -0.84 -17.41
C LEU A 64 5.77 0.33 -16.83
N PHE A 65 6.14 1.56 -17.17
CA PHE A 65 5.43 2.77 -16.75
C PHE A 65 3.98 2.79 -17.24
N VAL A 66 3.74 2.42 -18.50
CA VAL A 66 2.38 2.33 -19.07
C VAL A 66 1.55 1.28 -18.31
N ILE A 67 2.10 0.09 -18.07
CA ILE A 67 1.41 -0.97 -17.32
C ILE A 67 1.06 -0.50 -15.90
N LEU A 68 2.00 0.10 -15.19
CA LEU A 68 1.78 0.61 -13.83
C LEU A 68 0.76 1.75 -13.80
N SER A 69 0.76 2.63 -14.81
CA SER A 69 -0.20 3.73 -14.92
C SER A 69 -1.62 3.22 -15.21
N LEU A 70 -1.76 2.23 -16.09
CA LEU A 70 -3.05 1.62 -16.39
C LEU A 70 -3.61 0.86 -15.19
N THR A 71 -2.79 0.04 -14.52
CA THR A 71 -3.21 -0.70 -13.32
C THR A 71 -3.52 0.24 -12.16
N GLY A 72 -2.68 1.24 -11.91
CA GLY A 72 -2.94 2.26 -10.90
C GLY A 72 -4.21 3.07 -11.18
N GLY A 73 -4.44 3.40 -12.45
CA GLY A 73 -5.67 4.08 -12.90
C GLY A 73 -6.94 3.25 -12.67
N THR A 74 -6.89 1.95 -12.97
CA THR A 74 -8.03 1.05 -12.72
C THR A 74 -8.32 0.89 -11.22
N ILE A 75 -7.28 0.72 -10.40
CA ILE A 75 -7.41 0.65 -8.93
C ILE A 75 -8.01 1.94 -8.38
N ALA A 76 -7.50 3.11 -8.81
CA ALA A 76 -8.00 4.40 -8.35
C ALA A 76 -9.47 4.66 -8.77
N ARG A 77 -9.89 4.15 -9.94
CA ARG A 77 -11.30 4.21 -10.36
C ARG A 77 -12.18 3.30 -9.49
N SER A 78 -11.74 2.07 -9.25
CA SER A 78 -12.48 1.11 -8.41
C SER A 78 -12.58 1.57 -6.95
N ALA A 79 -11.55 2.22 -6.42
CA ALA A 79 -11.56 2.79 -5.07
C ALA A 79 -12.55 3.96 -4.89
N ARG A 80 -12.99 4.59 -5.99
CA ARG A 80 -14.03 5.64 -5.97
C ARG A 80 -15.43 5.09 -6.23
N GLY A 81 -15.54 3.80 -6.51
CA GLY A 81 -16.83 3.15 -6.70
C GLY A 81 -17.64 3.19 -5.40
N THR A 82 -18.80 3.79 -5.42
CA THR A 82 -19.81 3.64 -4.37
C THR A 82 -20.35 2.22 -4.48
N GLY A 83 -20.20 1.43 -3.40
CA GLY A 83 -20.87 0.13 -3.29
C GLY A 83 -22.39 0.29 -3.42
N SER A 84 -23.11 -0.83 -3.44
CA SER A 84 -24.56 -0.81 -3.41
C SER A 84 -25.05 0.06 -2.25
N GLN A 85 -25.95 1.01 -2.54
CA GLN A 85 -26.48 1.91 -1.51
C GLN A 85 -27.38 1.17 -0.49
N HIS A 86 -27.86 -0.02 -0.83
CA HIS A 86 -28.69 -0.86 0.02
C HIS A 86 -28.31 -2.33 -0.20
N ALA A 87 -27.29 -2.77 0.55
CA ALA A 87 -26.89 -4.18 0.56
C ALA A 87 -27.52 -4.88 1.77
N ASP A 88 -27.98 -6.12 1.59
CA ASP A 88 -28.48 -6.94 2.69
C ASP A 88 -27.35 -7.34 3.64
N TYR A 89 -26.16 -7.53 3.11
CA TYR A 89 -24.97 -7.94 3.85
C TYR A 89 -23.76 -7.05 3.52
N LEU A 90 -23.06 -6.62 4.57
CA LEU A 90 -21.76 -5.97 4.51
C LEU A 90 -20.69 -6.92 5.05
N ILE A 91 -19.77 -7.36 4.21
CA ILE A 91 -18.65 -8.22 4.64
C ILE A 91 -17.40 -7.36 4.83
N VAL A 92 -16.91 -7.27 6.07
CA VAL A 92 -15.66 -6.57 6.40
C VAL A 92 -14.53 -7.58 6.48
N LEU A 93 -13.58 -7.46 5.54
CA LEU A 93 -12.42 -8.34 5.49
C LEU A 93 -11.38 -7.89 6.51
N GLY A 94 -10.80 -8.83 7.23
CA GLY A 94 -9.68 -8.61 8.15
C GLY A 94 -8.45 -8.07 7.44
N CYS A 95 -7.55 -7.55 8.26
CA CYS A 95 -6.23 -7.14 7.81
C CYS A 95 -5.24 -7.33 8.95
N GLN A 96 -4.50 -6.75 9.52
CA GLN A 96 -3.56 -7.06 10.59
C GLN A 96 -4.04 -6.47 11.93
N VAL A 97 -3.82 -7.21 13.02
CA VAL A 97 -4.00 -6.75 14.40
C VAL A 97 -2.65 -6.64 15.08
N ASN A 98 -2.36 -5.54 15.75
CA ASN A 98 -1.14 -5.33 16.52
C ASN A 98 -1.43 -5.65 18.00
N GLY A 99 -1.13 -6.87 18.43
CA GLY A 99 -1.53 -7.35 19.75
C GLY A 99 -3.05 -7.45 19.91
N THR A 100 -3.68 -6.44 20.48
CA THR A 100 -5.14 -6.32 20.66
C THR A 100 -5.75 -5.13 19.92
N THR A 101 -4.93 -4.30 19.26
CA THR A 101 -5.39 -3.09 18.56
C THR A 101 -5.39 -3.27 17.06
N PRO A 102 -6.40 -2.76 16.33
CA PRO A 102 -6.41 -2.84 14.88
C PRO A 102 -5.26 -2.04 14.27
N SER A 103 -4.68 -2.57 13.18
CA SER A 103 -3.74 -1.81 12.35
C SER A 103 -4.44 -0.57 11.76
N LEU A 104 -3.65 0.39 11.27
CA LEU A 104 -4.22 1.60 10.62
C LEU A 104 -5.16 1.23 9.46
N MET A 105 -4.78 0.25 8.64
CA MET A 105 -5.62 -0.20 7.52
C MET A 105 -6.91 -0.87 7.99
N LEU A 106 -6.85 -1.66 9.06
CA LEU A 106 -8.05 -2.28 9.63
C LEU A 106 -8.98 -1.23 10.22
N ARG A 107 -8.43 -0.24 10.92
CA ARG A 107 -9.20 0.89 11.46
C ARG A 107 -9.93 1.66 10.36
N GLN A 108 -9.26 2.01 9.27
CA GLN A 108 -9.89 2.69 8.13
C GLN A 108 -11.05 1.89 7.51
N ARG A 109 -10.93 0.55 7.47
CA ARG A 109 -12.05 -0.31 7.03
C ARG A 109 -13.20 -0.29 8.00
N LEU A 110 -12.94 -0.31 9.30
CA LEU A 110 -13.97 -0.24 10.34
C LEU A 110 -14.69 1.10 10.34
N ASP A 111 -13.95 2.21 10.20
CA ASP A 111 -14.53 3.55 10.08
C ASP A 111 -15.46 3.65 8.86
N ALA A 112 -15.04 3.09 7.71
CA ALA A 112 -15.88 3.05 6.51
C ALA A 112 -17.09 2.13 6.67
N ALA A 113 -16.96 0.99 7.35
CA ALA A 113 -18.04 0.07 7.64
C ALA A 113 -19.06 0.70 8.59
N ALA A 114 -18.61 1.35 9.66
CA ALA A 114 -19.49 2.04 10.60
C ALA A 114 -20.28 3.16 9.91
N ALA A 115 -19.61 3.99 9.11
CA ALA A 115 -20.27 5.05 8.35
C ALA A 115 -21.33 4.52 7.35
N TYR A 116 -21.07 3.34 6.76
CA TYR A 116 -22.07 2.69 5.90
C TYR A 116 -23.28 2.16 6.69
N LEU A 117 -23.03 1.50 7.83
CA LEU A 117 -24.08 0.92 8.67
C LEU A 117 -24.95 1.99 9.33
N ASP A 118 -24.39 3.14 9.68
CA ASP A 118 -25.15 4.29 10.20
C ASP A 118 -26.23 4.78 9.23
N THR A 119 -25.95 4.66 7.93
CA THR A 119 -26.91 5.05 6.88
C THR A 119 -27.76 3.90 6.35
N ASN A 120 -27.44 2.65 6.70
CA ASN A 120 -28.07 1.43 6.22
C ASN A 120 -28.39 0.47 7.39
N ALA A 121 -29.25 0.88 8.28
CA ALA A 121 -29.58 0.15 9.52
C ALA A 121 -30.11 -1.29 9.33
N ASN A 122 -30.61 -1.62 8.13
CA ASN A 122 -31.12 -2.98 7.81
C ASN A 122 -30.02 -3.90 7.24
N THR A 123 -28.78 -3.44 7.08
CA THR A 123 -27.67 -4.23 6.56
C THR A 123 -27.05 -5.07 7.68
N HIS A 124 -26.97 -6.38 7.48
CA HIS A 124 -26.25 -7.27 8.39
C HIS A 124 -24.73 -7.18 8.17
N CYS A 125 -23.96 -6.89 9.23
CA CYS A 125 -22.51 -6.82 9.16
C CYS A 125 -21.88 -8.16 9.49
N ILE A 126 -21.03 -8.68 8.60
CA ILE A 126 -20.24 -9.90 8.79
C ILE A 126 -18.78 -9.52 8.83
N VAL A 127 -18.11 -9.80 9.93
CA VAL A 127 -16.66 -9.61 10.08
C VAL A 127 -15.91 -10.93 9.90
N THR A 128 -14.83 -10.95 9.11
CA THR A 128 -14.09 -12.16 8.82
C THR A 128 -12.58 -11.92 8.88
N GLY A 129 -11.87 -12.81 9.56
CA GLY A 129 -10.42 -12.75 9.70
C GLY A 129 -9.93 -13.73 10.76
N GLY A 130 -8.76 -14.30 10.52
CA GLY A 130 -8.10 -15.26 11.40
C GLY A 130 -7.24 -14.58 12.46
N LYS A 131 -6.39 -15.39 13.12
CA LYS A 131 -5.37 -14.93 14.05
C LYS A 131 -4.00 -15.13 13.40
N GLY A 132 -3.29 -14.05 13.16
CA GLY A 132 -1.94 -14.06 12.61
C GLY A 132 -0.84 -14.20 13.66
N ASN A 133 0.40 -14.35 13.21
CA ASN A 133 1.56 -14.39 14.10
C ASN A 133 1.76 -13.03 14.79
N GLY A 134 1.89 -13.04 16.12
CA GLY A 134 2.06 -11.83 16.93
C GLY A 134 0.75 -11.12 17.27
N GLU A 135 -0.40 -11.68 16.93
CA GLU A 135 -1.71 -11.19 17.30
C GLU A 135 -2.21 -11.88 18.57
N ASN A 136 -2.82 -11.15 19.49
CA ASN A 136 -3.41 -11.70 20.71
C ASN A 136 -4.88 -12.09 20.51
N LEU A 137 -5.57 -11.44 19.58
CA LEU A 137 -6.96 -11.68 19.16
C LEU A 137 -7.01 -12.07 17.68
N SER A 138 -8.07 -12.76 17.26
CA SER A 138 -8.36 -12.87 15.84
C SER A 138 -8.80 -11.52 15.26
N GLU A 139 -8.54 -11.30 13.97
CA GLU A 139 -8.96 -10.07 13.29
C GLU A 139 -10.47 -9.88 13.39
N ALA A 140 -11.26 -10.94 13.20
CA ALA A 140 -12.72 -10.91 13.34
C ALA A 140 -13.15 -10.47 14.75
N GLN A 141 -12.52 -11.01 15.79
CA GLN A 141 -12.82 -10.64 17.17
C GLN A 141 -12.46 -9.18 17.47
N CYS A 142 -11.31 -8.72 16.96
CA CYS A 142 -10.90 -7.32 17.08
C CYS A 142 -11.90 -6.38 16.39
N MET A 143 -12.34 -6.73 15.16
CA MET A 143 -13.32 -5.96 14.41
C MET A 143 -14.67 -5.89 15.12
N PHE A 144 -15.16 -7.03 15.61
CA PHE A 144 -16.40 -7.08 16.38
C PHE A 144 -16.37 -6.14 17.60
N GLN A 145 -15.30 -6.22 18.41
CA GLN A 145 -15.15 -5.35 19.57
C GLN A 145 -15.09 -3.86 19.20
N GLN A 146 -14.41 -3.53 18.10
CA GLN A 146 -14.30 -2.14 17.65
C GLN A 146 -15.62 -1.59 17.10
N LEU A 147 -16.36 -2.35 16.30
CA LEU A 147 -17.65 -1.93 15.76
C LEU A 147 -18.70 -1.77 16.89
N THR A 148 -18.72 -2.70 17.85
CA THR A 148 -19.59 -2.57 19.04
C THR A 148 -19.22 -1.32 19.86
N ALA A 149 -17.92 -1.03 20.02
CA ALA A 149 -17.47 0.20 20.70
C ALA A 149 -17.83 1.49 19.95
N MET A 150 -18.00 1.42 18.62
CA MET A 150 -18.51 2.52 17.78
C MET A 150 -20.05 2.66 17.81
N GLY A 151 -20.75 1.77 18.53
CA GLY A 151 -22.21 1.84 18.68
C GLY A 151 -22.98 1.02 17.64
N ILE A 152 -22.31 0.20 16.83
CA ILE A 152 -22.98 -0.73 15.92
C ILE A 152 -23.53 -1.90 16.76
N PRO A 153 -24.84 -2.20 16.71
CA PRO A 153 -25.45 -3.29 17.46
C PRO A 153 -24.94 -4.66 17.00
N GLU A 154 -24.99 -5.64 17.92
CA GLU A 154 -24.57 -7.03 17.67
C GLU A 154 -25.48 -7.76 16.68
#